data_c859c117cc2ace9e1495ce617635cfce
#
_entry.id   c859c117cc2ace9e1495ce617635cfce
#
_cell.length_a   1.000
_cell.length_b   1.000
_cell.length_c   1.000
_cell.angle_alpha   90.00
_cell.angle_beta   90.00
_cell.angle_gamma   90.00
#
_symmetry.space_group_name_H-M   'P 1'
#
loop_
_entity.id
_entity.type
_entity.pdbx_description
1 polymer ?
#
loop_
_entity_poly.entity_id
_entity_poly.type
_entity_poly.pdbx_seq_one_letter_code
_entity_poly.pdbx_strand_id
1 'polypeptide(L)'
;MKEKIIGIDLGTTNSCVAVLEGGSPEVIPNAEGERTTPSVVAFTDSGERLVGRLAKRQAITNPNHTIASIKRKMGTDYQVKITIDGKETKYSPEQISAMILQKLKKDAEDYLGTKVNKAVITVPAYFNDSQRQATKDAGTIAGLEVMRIINEPTAASLAYGLNKSKEQTILVYDLGGGTFDVSILEIGDGVFEVVATDGDTQLGGDDFDRLIMDWLADEFRKDTGIDLTKDPSAMQRLKDAAEAAKMELSSRMETTINLPYITADASGPKHLEQKLTRAKFEQMIDDLLQKTIKIVDSTLREGKKTKDDIDQVVLVGGSTRIPRVQELISERIPGKINREINPDEVVAAGAAIQGGVLAGEVDDIVLLDVTPLTLSIETLGGIATPLIERNTTIPTEKTKTFT
;
A
#
# COMPACT_ATOMS: atom_id res chain seq x y z
N MET A 1 -15.08 -25.55 16.25
CA MET A 1 -15.15 -24.56 15.15
C MET A 1 -13.88 -24.72 14.31
N LYS A 2 -13.98 -24.66 12.98
CA LYS A 2 -12.77 -24.59 12.14
C LYS A 2 -11.99 -23.33 12.51
N GLU A 3 -10.66 -23.42 12.52
CA GLU A 3 -9.79 -22.28 12.79
C GLU A 3 -9.95 -21.25 11.66
N LYS A 4 -10.25 -20.00 12.01
CA LYS A 4 -10.42 -18.92 11.03
C LYS A 4 -9.06 -18.45 10.50
N ILE A 5 -9.01 -18.19 9.20
CA ILE A 5 -7.87 -17.58 8.51
C ILE A 5 -8.28 -16.14 8.18
N ILE A 6 -7.55 -15.16 8.71
CA ILE A 6 -7.80 -13.75 8.39
C ILE A 6 -7.05 -13.33 7.13
N GLY A 7 -7.62 -12.39 6.39
CA GLY A 7 -6.96 -11.71 5.29
C GLY A 7 -6.46 -10.35 5.75
N ILE A 8 -5.20 -10.04 5.48
CA ILE A 8 -4.56 -8.78 5.87
C ILE A 8 -4.01 -8.07 4.64
N ASP A 9 -4.46 -6.85 4.44
CA ASP A 9 -3.76 -5.86 3.63
C ASP A 9 -2.80 -5.08 4.52
N LEU A 10 -1.50 -5.35 4.38
CA LEU A 10 -0.44 -4.62 5.08
C LEU A 10 0.00 -3.42 4.21
N GLY A 11 -0.79 -2.34 4.21
CA GLY A 11 -0.55 -1.17 3.37
C GLY A 11 0.58 -0.26 3.88
N THR A 12 1.11 0.59 3.00
CA THR A 12 2.15 1.57 3.35
C THR A 12 1.64 2.62 4.33
N THR A 13 0.45 3.17 4.08
CA THR A 13 -0.16 4.24 4.89
C THR A 13 -1.20 3.70 5.85
N ASN A 14 -2.09 2.84 5.37
CA ASN A 14 -3.14 2.20 6.15
C ASN A 14 -3.13 0.70 5.90
N SER A 15 -3.45 -0.08 6.90
CA SER A 15 -3.65 -1.52 6.83
C SER A 15 -5.11 -1.88 7.12
N CYS A 16 -5.55 -3.00 6.59
CA CYS A 16 -6.92 -3.47 6.73
C CYS A 16 -6.92 -4.97 7.03
N VAL A 17 -7.87 -5.44 7.83
CA VAL A 17 -8.04 -6.86 8.13
C VAL A 17 -9.49 -7.28 7.87
N ALA A 18 -9.66 -8.45 7.28
CA ALA A 18 -10.96 -9.03 6.97
C ALA A 18 -10.98 -10.53 7.27
N VAL A 19 -12.18 -11.07 7.36
CA VAL A 19 -12.43 -12.50 7.55
C VAL A 19 -13.56 -12.97 6.64
N LEU A 20 -13.55 -14.22 6.25
CA LEU A 20 -14.69 -14.79 5.53
C LEU A 20 -15.75 -15.29 6.53
N GLU A 21 -16.97 -14.74 6.44
CA GLU A 21 -18.11 -15.14 7.24
C GLU A 21 -19.33 -15.39 6.34
N GLY A 22 -19.92 -16.59 6.47
CA GLY A 22 -21.11 -16.94 5.68
C GLY A 22 -20.91 -16.90 4.16
N GLY A 23 -19.67 -17.09 3.69
CA GLY A 23 -19.31 -17.02 2.26
C GLY A 23 -19.03 -15.61 1.73
N SER A 24 -19.11 -14.59 2.57
CA SER A 24 -18.81 -13.19 2.22
C SER A 24 -17.61 -12.67 3.03
N PRO A 25 -16.75 -11.84 2.42
CA PRO A 25 -15.68 -11.20 3.17
C PRO A 25 -16.22 -10.03 4.00
N GLU A 26 -15.89 -10.03 5.29
CA GLU A 26 -16.26 -8.98 6.24
C GLU A 26 -15.01 -8.27 6.73
N VAL A 27 -14.95 -6.95 6.55
CA VAL A 27 -13.87 -6.13 7.08
C VAL A 27 -14.06 -5.91 8.57
N ILE A 28 -13.03 -6.27 9.34
CA ILE A 28 -13.03 -6.17 10.80
C ILE A 28 -12.67 -4.73 11.22
N PRO A 29 -13.55 -4.04 11.96
CA PRO A 29 -13.21 -2.74 12.52
C PRO A 29 -12.15 -2.88 13.62
N ASN A 30 -11.26 -1.88 13.71
CA ASN A 30 -10.29 -1.82 14.81
C ASN A 30 -10.95 -1.37 16.14
N ALA A 31 -10.17 -1.36 17.22
CA ALA A 31 -10.66 -0.98 18.55
C ALA A 31 -11.20 0.47 18.60
N GLU A 32 -10.81 1.33 17.67
CA GLU A 32 -11.29 2.71 17.52
C GLU A 32 -12.57 2.81 16.66
N GLY A 33 -13.10 1.68 16.16
CA GLY A 33 -14.30 1.60 15.32
C GLY A 33 -14.06 1.91 13.84
N GLU A 34 -12.79 2.00 13.40
CA GLU A 34 -12.42 2.30 12.01
C GLU A 34 -12.14 1.01 11.24
N ARG A 35 -12.46 1.03 9.95
CA ARG A 35 -12.28 -0.14 9.06
C ARG A 35 -10.85 -0.28 8.54
N THR A 36 -10.04 0.76 8.70
CA THR A 36 -8.61 0.75 8.39
C THR A 36 -7.81 1.24 9.59
N THR A 37 -6.57 0.75 9.71
CA THR A 37 -5.65 1.11 10.79
C THR A 37 -4.43 1.79 10.19
N PRO A 38 -4.05 3.02 10.62
CA PRO A 38 -2.82 3.64 10.16
C PRO A 38 -1.60 2.75 10.39
N SER A 39 -0.79 2.56 9.36
CA SER A 39 0.47 1.77 9.41
C SER A 39 1.58 2.59 10.08
N VAL A 40 1.33 3.01 11.33
CA VAL A 40 2.20 3.87 12.13
C VAL A 40 2.49 3.20 13.47
N VAL A 41 3.76 3.21 13.85
CA VAL A 41 4.23 2.70 15.14
C VAL A 41 4.97 3.84 15.86
N ALA A 42 4.74 3.98 17.14
CA ALA A 42 5.45 4.99 17.94
C ALA A 42 5.88 4.39 19.29
N PHE A 43 6.92 4.99 19.87
CA PHE A 43 7.42 4.66 21.20
C PHE A 43 7.37 5.92 22.05
N THR A 44 6.71 5.82 23.21
CA THR A 44 6.67 6.92 24.19
C THR A 44 8.00 7.05 24.91
N ASP A 45 8.18 8.14 25.63
CA ASP A 45 9.37 8.35 26.48
C ASP A 45 9.52 7.28 27.56
N SER A 46 8.41 6.68 28.02
CA SER A 46 8.40 5.55 28.95
C SER A 46 8.66 4.18 28.29
N GLY A 47 8.87 4.14 26.97
CA GLY A 47 9.10 2.90 26.22
C GLY A 47 7.82 2.14 25.85
N GLU A 48 6.64 2.70 26.11
CA GLU A 48 5.39 2.09 25.67
C GLU A 48 5.27 2.16 24.15
N ARG A 49 4.83 1.06 23.55
CA ARG A 49 4.61 0.96 22.10
C ARG A 49 3.16 1.29 21.76
N LEU A 50 2.98 2.25 20.88
CA LEU A 50 1.69 2.63 20.29
C LEU A 50 1.65 2.21 18.82
N VAL A 51 0.46 1.82 18.35
CA VAL A 51 0.25 1.43 16.95
C VAL A 51 -1.05 2.03 16.44
N GLY A 52 -1.08 2.38 15.16
CA GLY A 52 -2.27 2.89 14.50
C GLY A 52 -2.55 4.36 14.81
N ARG A 53 -3.81 4.68 15.05
CA ARG A 53 -4.24 6.06 15.30
C ARG A 53 -3.56 6.70 16.50
N LEU A 54 -3.35 5.97 17.58
CA LEU A 54 -2.67 6.49 18.78
C LEU A 54 -1.22 6.90 18.47
N ALA A 55 -0.51 6.07 17.69
CA ALA A 55 0.83 6.40 17.20
C ALA A 55 0.81 7.64 16.29
N LYS A 56 -0.13 7.71 15.33
CA LYS A 56 -0.25 8.83 14.40
C LYS A 56 -0.53 10.15 15.13
N ARG A 57 -1.37 10.14 16.16
CA ARG A 57 -1.72 11.36 16.93
C ARG A 57 -0.55 12.00 17.65
N GLN A 58 0.44 11.24 18.10
CA GLN A 58 1.62 11.78 18.79
C GLN A 58 2.78 12.14 17.86
N ALA A 59 2.67 11.90 16.54
CA ALA A 59 3.76 12.12 15.60
C ALA A 59 4.33 13.56 15.66
N ILE A 60 3.49 14.56 15.84
CA ILE A 60 3.88 15.98 15.94
C ILE A 60 4.76 16.25 17.16
N THR A 61 4.40 15.67 18.31
CA THR A 61 5.12 15.89 19.57
C THR A 61 6.29 14.94 19.78
N ASN A 62 6.30 13.83 19.03
CA ASN A 62 7.31 12.78 19.13
C ASN A 62 7.72 12.26 17.73
N PRO A 63 8.17 13.14 16.82
CA PRO A 63 8.48 12.77 15.45
C PRO A 63 9.64 11.79 15.32
N ASN A 64 10.64 11.87 16.20
CA ASN A 64 11.82 11.02 16.15
C ASN A 64 11.57 9.57 16.57
N HIS A 65 10.51 9.31 17.33
CA HIS A 65 10.12 7.97 17.78
C HIS A 65 8.80 7.49 17.15
N THR A 66 8.34 8.14 16.09
CA THR A 66 7.15 7.76 15.32
C THR A 66 7.55 7.34 13.92
N ILE A 67 7.21 6.11 13.57
CA ILE A 67 7.62 5.44 12.34
C ILE A 67 6.39 5.27 11.45
N ALA A 68 6.44 5.83 10.24
CA ALA A 68 5.45 5.66 9.19
C ALA A 68 6.10 5.14 7.92
N SER A 69 5.30 4.60 7.00
CA SER A 69 5.72 4.15 5.66
C SER A 69 6.87 3.13 5.67
N ILE A 70 6.97 2.33 6.73
CA ILE A 70 8.06 1.34 6.90
C ILE A 70 8.06 0.27 5.80
N LYS A 71 6.90 -0.01 5.19
CA LYS A 71 6.75 -0.97 4.09
C LYS A 71 7.71 -0.67 2.92
N ARG A 72 8.03 0.62 2.66
CA ARG A 72 9.00 1.05 1.65
C ARG A 72 10.45 0.60 1.94
N LYS A 73 10.73 0.11 3.15
CA LYS A 73 12.04 -0.38 3.59
C LYS A 73 12.10 -1.90 3.73
N MET A 74 11.00 -2.61 3.45
CA MET A 74 10.96 -4.07 3.53
C MET A 74 11.99 -4.71 2.61
N GLY A 75 12.64 -5.76 3.10
CA GLY A 75 13.67 -6.48 2.36
C GLY A 75 15.00 -5.74 2.22
N THR A 76 15.23 -4.68 3.01
CA THR A 76 16.50 -3.94 3.08
C THR A 76 17.13 -4.07 4.46
N ASP A 77 18.39 -3.67 4.58
CA ASP A 77 19.16 -3.61 5.85
C ASP A 77 18.87 -2.34 6.68
N TYR A 78 17.83 -1.58 6.33
CA TYR A 78 17.43 -0.38 7.05
C TYR A 78 17.13 -0.68 8.52
N GLN A 79 17.60 0.22 9.42
CA GLN A 79 17.37 0.10 10.86
C GLN A 79 16.70 1.36 11.40
N VAL A 80 15.57 1.17 12.06
CA VAL A 80 14.92 2.21 12.87
C VAL A 80 15.64 2.26 14.22
N LYS A 81 16.14 3.43 14.60
CA LYS A 81 16.83 3.65 15.89
C LYS A 81 15.89 4.39 16.83
N ILE A 82 15.64 3.81 17.98
CA ILE A 82 14.81 4.38 19.06
C ILE A 82 15.67 4.49 20.30
N THR A 83 15.77 5.71 20.86
CA THR A 83 16.54 5.97 22.07
C THR A 83 15.62 6.35 23.21
N ILE A 84 15.55 5.52 24.24
CA ILE A 84 14.74 5.73 25.45
C ILE A 84 15.66 5.61 26.65
N ASP A 85 15.62 6.59 27.56
CA ASP A 85 16.49 6.67 28.74
C ASP A 85 17.98 6.47 28.44
N GLY A 86 18.44 7.02 27.28
CA GLY A 86 19.82 6.91 26.82
C GLY A 86 20.21 5.55 26.25
N LYS A 87 19.29 4.60 26.19
CA LYS A 87 19.50 3.29 25.57
C LYS A 87 18.97 3.26 24.14
N GLU A 88 19.85 3.09 23.16
CA GLU A 88 19.49 2.88 21.77
C GLU A 88 19.02 1.43 21.52
N THR A 89 17.87 1.28 20.91
CA THR A 89 17.35 0.02 20.40
C THR A 89 17.14 0.13 18.89
N LYS A 90 17.52 -0.90 18.13
CA LYS A 90 17.36 -0.93 16.68
C LYS A 90 16.28 -1.93 16.29
N TYR A 91 15.43 -1.53 15.37
CA TYR A 91 14.37 -2.37 14.83
C TYR A 91 14.51 -2.48 13.31
N SER A 92 14.36 -3.68 12.78
CA SER A 92 14.27 -3.90 11.34
C SER A 92 12.86 -3.52 10.80
N PRO A 93 12.71 -3.31 9.49
CA PRO A 93 11.38 -3.07 8.89
C PRO A 93 10.39 -4.18 9.20
N GLU A 94 10.83 -5.44 9.24
CA GLU A 94 10.00 -6.61 9.59
C GLU A 94 9.47 -6.51 11.01
N GLN A 95 10.31 -6.09 11.96
CA GLN A 95 9.91 -5.94 13.36
C GLN A 95 8.88 -4.82 13.55
N ILE A 96 9.05 -3.68 12.87
CA ILE A 96 8.06 -2.60 12.90
C ILE A 96 6.75 -3.04 12.24
N SER A 97 6.82 -3.70 11.09
CA SER A 97 5.64 -4.26 10.41
C SER A 97 4.93 -5.30 11.24
N ALA A 98 5.68 -6.14 11.97
CA ALA A 98 5.12 -7.12 12.91
C ALA A 98 4.30 -6.47 14.02
N MET A 99 4.67 -5.28 14.49
CA MET A 99 3.91 -4.54 15.50
C MET A 99 2.53 -4.10 14.95
N ILE A 100 2.47 -3.72 13.67
CA ILE A 100 1.22 -3.41 12.99
C ILE A 100 0.37 -4.67 12.87
N LEU A 101 0.97 -5.78 12.41
CA LEU A 101 0.28 -7.07 12.28
C LEU A 101 -0.24 -7.59 13.62
N GLN A 102 0.49 -7.39 14.74
CA GLN A 102 0.03 -7.73 16.08
C GLN A 102 -1.22 -6.94 16.48
N LYS A 103 -1.31 -5.66 16.13
CA LYS A 103 -2.51 -4.84 16.36
C LYS A 103 -3.70 -5.39 15.57
N LEU A 104 -3.52 -5.67 14.27
CA LEU A 104 -4.58 -6.21 13.41
C LEU A 104 -5.04 -7.60 13.89
N LYS A 105 -4.09 -8.46 14.30
CA LYS A 105 -4.38 -9.76 14.91
C LYS A 105 -5.23 -9.60 16.17
N LYS A 106 -4.85 -8.67 17.05
CA LYS A 106 -5.57 -8.40 18.30
C LYS A 106 -6.99 -7.91 18.01
N ASP A 107 -7.17 -6.98 17.08
CA ASP A 107 -8.48 -6.48 16.67
C ASP A 107 -9.36 -7.62 16.11
N ALA A 108 -8.76 -8.52 15.31
CA ALA A 108 -9.46 -9.69 14.79
C ALA A 108 -9.85 -10.67 15.89
N GLU A 109 -8.97 -10.93 16.86
CA GLU A 109 -9.28 -11.79 18.02
C GLU A 109 -10.40 -11.22 18.88
N ASP A 110 -10.41 -9.90 19.09
CA ASP A 110 -11.45 -9.21 19.87
C ASP A 110 -12.81 -9.25 19.14
N TYR A 111 -12.81 -9.07 17.82
CA TYR A 111 -14.01 -9.16 16.99
C TYR A 111 -14.57 -10.59 16.95
N LEU A 112 -13.74 -11.59 16.73
CA LEU A 112 -14.13 -12.98 16.59
C LEU A 112 -14.40 -13.68 17.93
N GLY A 113 -13.95 -13.10 19.05
CA GLY A 113 -14.04 -13.72 20.38
C GLY A 113 -13.19 -14.97 20.54
N THR A 114 -12.20 -15.19 19.69
CA THR A 114 -11.33 -16.38 19.67
C THR A 114 -9.92 -16.03 19.21
N LYS A 115 -8.96 -16.92 19.52
CA LYS A 115 -7.58 -16.78 19.04
C LYS A 115 -7.50 -16.95 17.52
N VAL A 116 -6.64 -16.14 16.91
CA VAL A 116 -6.32 -16.17 15.49
C VAL A 116 -4.85 -16.45 15.31
N ASN A 117 -4.53 -17.58 14.66
CA ASN A 117 -3.14 -18.00 14.45
C ASN A 117 -2.73 -17.94 12.97
N LYS A 118 -3.68 -17.88 12.04
CA LYS A 118 -3.44 -18.01 10.59
C LYS A 118 -3.87 -16.79 9.82
N ALA A 119 -3.05 -16.39 8.85
CA ALA A 119 -3.35 -15.27 7.97
C ALA A 119 -2.89 -15.50 6.53
N VAL A 120 -3.62 -14.86 5.61
CA VAL A 120 -3.13 -14.52 4.28
C VAL A 120 -2.74 -13.04 4.32
N ILE A 121 -1.51 -12.72 3.90
CA ILE A 121 -1.01 -11.35 3.91
C ILE A 121 -0.71 -10.92 2.47
N THR A 122 -1.08 -9.68 2.12
CA THR A 122 -0.86 -9.16 0.78
C THR A 122 0.45 -8.40 0.65
N VAL A 123 0.97 -8.38 -0.57
CA VAL A 123 2.14 -7.59 -0.97
C VAL A 123 1.88 -6.94 -2.33
N PRO A 124 2.53 -5.81 -2.64
CA PRO A 124 2.55 -5.28 -4.00
C PRO A 124 2.99 -6.34 -5.01
N ALA A 125 2.36 -6.36 -6.19
CA ALA A 125 2.69 -7.35 -7.20
C ALA A 125 4.16 -7.27 -7.63
N TYR A 126 4.73 -6.08 -7.66
CA TYR A 126 6.10 -5.81 -8.10
C TYR A 126 7.16 -5.97 -6.99
N PHE A 127 6.79 -6.49 -5.81
CA PHE A 127 7.76 -6.86 -4.76
C PHE A 127 8.66 -8.00 -5.21
N ASN A 128 9.96 -7.88 -4.95
CA ASN A 128 10.93 -8.94 -5.15
C ASN A 128 10.88 -10.00 -4.02
N ASP A 129 11.63 -11.09 -4.17
CA ASP A 129 11.62 -12.20 -3.21
C ASP A 129 12.06 -11.77 -1.80
N SER A 130 13.06 -10.89 -1.67
CA SER A 130 13.50 -10.38 -0.37
C SER A 130 12.40 -9.61 0.34
N GLN A 131 11.64 -8.78 -0.38
CA GLN A 131 10.52 -8.03 0.17
C GLN A 131 9.34 -8.93 0.57
N ARG A 132 9.05 -9.96 -0.24
CA ARG A 132 8.03 -10.99 0.05
C ARG A 132 8.40 -11.80 1.28
N GLN A 133 9.66 -12.26 1.37
CA GLN A 133 10.15 -13.00 2.53
C GLN A 133 10.11 -12.13 3.79
N ALA A 134 10.56 -10.88 3.73
CA ALA A 134 10.49 -9.94 4.83
C ALA A 134 9.04 -9.74 5.34
N THR A 135 8.06 -9.69 4.44
CA THR A 135 6.65 -9.60 4.82
C THR A 135 6.17 -10.88 5.52
N LYS A 136 6.58 -12.05 5.03
CA LYS A 136 6.30 -13.34 5.68
C LYS A 136 6.94 -13.43 7.08
N ASP A 137 8.18 -12.97 7.21
CA ASP A 137 8.90 -12.93 8.48
C ASP A 137 8.21 -12.00 9.50
N ALA A 138 7.73 -10.83 9.03
CA ALA A 138 6.93 -9.92 9.86
C ALA A 138 5.66 -10.61 10.42
N GLY A 139 4.96 -11.40 9.59
CA GLY A 139 3.82 -12.22 10.02
C GLY A 139 4.22 -13.24 11.09
N THR A 140 5.33 -13.94 10.89
CA THR A 140 5.86 -14.91 11.86
C THR A 140 6.24 -14.25 13.19
N ILE A 141 6.92 -13.09 13.15
CA ILE A 141 7.27 -12.29 14.34
C ILE A 141 6.00 -11.82 15.06
N ALA A 142 4.92 -11.52 14.33
CA ALA A 142 3.63 -11.17 14.91
C ALA A 142 2.89 -12.35 15.55
N GLY A 143 3.40 -13.57 15.44
CA GLY A 143 2.78 -14.78 15.94
C GLY A 143 1.65 -15.29 15.04
N LEU A 144 1.79 -15.10 13.74
CA LEU A 144 0.87 -15.61 12.71
C LEU A 144 1.59 -16.70 11.87
N GLU A 145 0.90 -17.79 11.64
CA GLU A 145 1.23 -18.72 10.56
C GLU A 145 0.75 -18.08 9.24
N VAL A 146 1.71 -17.62 8.41
CA VAL A 146 1.41 -17.02 7.12
C VAL A 146 1.15 -18.14 6.11
N MET A 147 -0.14 -18.41 5.88
CA MET A 147 -0.61 -19.48 5.00
C MET A 147 -0.25 -19.21 3.55
N ARG A 148 -0.32 -17.94 3.14
CA ARG A 148 0.02 -17.50 1.80
C ARG A 148 0.37 -16.01 1.79
N ILE A 149 1.34 -15.63 0.96
CA ILE A 149 1.54 -14.27 0.49
C ILE A 149 0.84 -14.16 -0.88
N ILE A 150 -0.02 -13.16 -1.05
CA ILE A 150 -0.78 -12.93 -2.28
C ILE A 150 -0.55 -11.51 -2.78
N ASN A 151 -0.52 -11.31 -4.09
CA ASN A 151 -0.38 -9.98 -4.68
C ASN A 151 -1.64 -9.13 -4.44
N GLU A 152 -1.47 -7.85 -4.11
CA GLU A 152 -2.57 -6.90 -3.85
C GLU A 152 -3.58 -6.84 -5.00
N PRO A 153 -3.17 -6.64 -6.28
CA PRO A 153 -4.13 -6.63 -7.39
C PRO A 153 -4.81 -7.98 -7.60
N THR A 154 -4.14 -9.09 -7.30
CA THR A 154 -4.73 -10.42 -7.36
C THR A 154 -5.79 -10.60 -6.27
N ALA A 155 -5.52 -10.15 -5.05
CA ALA A 155 -6.51 -10.14 -3.97
C ALA A 155 -7.72 -9.28 -4.34
N ALA A 156 -7.48 -8.06 -4.85
CA ALA A 156 -8.56 -7.17 -5.29
C ALA A 156 -9.44 -7.82 -6.37
N SER A 157 -8.84 -8.56 -7.32
CA SER A 157 -9.58 -9.28 -8.36
C SER A 157 -10.47 -10.38 -7.80
N LEU A 158 -10.02 -11.11 -6.77
CA LEU A 158 -10.84 -12.12 -6.07
C LEU A 158 -12.09 -11.49 -5.45
N ALA A 159 -11.93 -10.36 -4.76
CA ALA A 159 -13.07 -9.66 -4.18
C ALA A 159 -14.03 -9.11 -5.24
N TYR A 160 -13.49 -8.60 -6.34
CA TYR A 160 -14.29 -8.12 -7.47
C TYR A 160 -15.05 -9.26 -8.17
N GLY A 161 -14.35 -10.37 -8.43
CA GLY A 161 -14.83 -11.45 -9.30
C GLY A 161 -15.65 -12.54 -8.58
N LEU A 162 -15.69 -12.54 -7.23
CA LEU A 162 -16.31 -13.64 -6.45
C LEU A 162 -17.69 -14.04 -6.93
N ASN A 163 -18.50 -13.07 -7.36
CA ASN A 163 -19.87 -13.27 -7.81
C ASN A 163 -20.06 -13.05 -9.32
N LYS A 164 -18.99 -13.02 -10.11
CA LYS A 164 -19.06 -12.80 -11.55
C LYS A 164 -19.00 -14.13 -12.29
N SER A 165 -20.05 -14.44 -13.04
CA SER A 165 -20.16 -15.67 -13.84
C SER A 165 -19.74 -15.49 -15.30
N LYS A 166 -19.48 -14.27 -15.76
CA LYS A 166 -19.06 -13.99 -17.13
C LYS A 166 -17.56 -13.83 -17.21
N GLU A 167 -16.95 -14.37 -18.26
CA GLU A 167 -15.57 -14.10 -18.60
C GLU A 167 -15.36 -12.60 -18.81
N GLN A 168 -14.33 -12.05 -18.19
CA GLN A 168 -13.95 -10.64 -18.27
C GLN A 168 -12.41 -10.51 -18.26
N THR A 169 -11.91 -9.56 -19.03
CA THR A 169 -10.54 -9.08 -18.87
C THR A 169 -10.58 -7.78 -18.06
N ILE A 170 -9.96 -7.77 -16.90
CA ILE A 170 -9.91 -6.60 -16.03
C ILE A 170 -8.49 -6.03 -15.94
N LEU A 171 -8.41 -4.72 -15.78
CA LEU A 171 -7.18 -4.04 -15.41
C LEU A 171 -7.33 -3.54 -13.98
N VAL A 172 -6.48 -4.02 -13.08
CA VAL A 172 -6.38 -3.51 -11.72
C VAL A 172 -5.31 -2.43 -11.69
N TYR A 173 -5.69 -1.21 -11.29
CA TYR A 173 -4.83 -0.06 -11.12
C TYR A 173 -4.74 0.24 -9.65
N ASP A 174 -3.65 -0.14 -9.01
CA ASP A 174 -3.43 0.02 -7.58
C ASP A 174 -2.41 1.13 -7.31
N LEU A 175 -2.92 2.28 -6.84
CA LEU A 175 -2.11 3.43 -6.44
C LEU A 175 -2.31 3.69 -4.95
N GLY A 176 -1.42 3.10 -4.16
CA GLY A 176 -1.41 3.23 -2.71
C GLY A 176 -0.67 4.48 -2.22
N GLY A 177 -0.27 4.44 -0.94
CA GLY A 177 0.56 5.49 -0.35
C GLY A 177 2.03 5.43 -0.77
N GLY A 178 2.55 4.23 -1.01
CA GLY A 178 3.98 4.02 -1.26
C GLY A 178 4.35 3.30 -2.53
N THR A 179 3.42 2.59 -3.13
CA THR A 179 3.65 1.74 -4.30
C THR A 179 2.56 1.95 -5.35
N PHE A 180 2.90 1.67 -6.58
CA PHE A 180 2.00 1.63 -7.72
C PHE A 180 2.14 0.28 -8.44
N ASP A 181 1.03 -0.42 -8.63
CA ASP A 181 0.97 -1.68 -9.38
C ASP A 181 -0.15 -1.63 -10.43
N VAL A 182 0.10 -2.26 -11.57
CA VAL A 182 -0.89 -2.51 -12.61
C VAL A 182 -0.86 -3.98 -12.96
N SER A 183 -2.03 -4.62 -12.95
CA SER A 183 -2.17 -6.01 -13.38
C SER A 183 -3.34 -6.18 -14.33
N ILE A 184 -3.16 -6.99 -15.34
CA ILE A 184 -4.23 -7.43 -16.24
C ILE A 184 -4.55 -8.87 -15.87
N LEU A 185 -5.84 -9.14 -15.63
CA LEU A 185 -6.33 -10.47 -15.28
C LEU A 185 -7.47 -10.86 -16.20
N GLU A 186 -7.52 -12.14 -16.53
CA GLU A 186 -8.68 -12.81 -17.10
C GLU A 186 -9.41 -13.54 -15.99
N ILE A 187 -10.69 -13.28 -15.84
CA ILE A 187 -11.54 -13.88 -14.81
C ILE A 187 -12.78 -14.50 -15.43
N GLY A 188 -13.16 -15.68 -14.99
CA GLY A 188 -14.36 -16.36 -15.45
C GLY A 188 -14.46 -17.77 -14.86
N ASP A 189 -15.68 -18.20 -14.58
CA ASP A 189 -15.99 -19.56 -14.08
C ASP A 189 -15.12 -20.01 -12.90
N GLY A 190 -14.84 -19.08 -11.95
CA GLY A 190 -14.01 -19.36 -10.78
C GLY A 190 -12.50 -19.34 -11.05
N VAL A 191 -12.04 -19.12 -12.28
CA VAL A 191 -10.63 -18.99 -12.63
C VAL A 191 -10.23 -17.52 -12.65
N PHE A 192 -9.10 -17.22 -12.01
CA PHE A 192 -8.48 -15.91 -11.96
C PHE A 192 -7.03 -16.06 -12.47
N GLU A 193 -6.78 -15.62 -13.68
CA GLU A 193 -5.47 -15.73 -14.32
C GLU A 193 -4.84 -14.34 -14.51
N VAL A 194 -3.67 -14.13 -13.92
CA VAL A 194 -2.87 -12.93 -14.17
C VAL A 194 -2.17 -13.09 -15.51
N VAL A 195 -2.44 -12.17 -16.44
CA VAL A 195 -1.85 -12.13 -17.78
C VAL A 195 -0.53 -11.38 -17.78
N ALA A 196 -0.50 -10.22 -17.12
CA ALA A 196 0.70 -9.39 -17.01
C ALA A 196 0.60 -8.49 -15.78
N THR A 197 1.74 -8.17 -15.20
CA THR A 197 1.87 -7.22 -14.10
C THR A 197 3.13 -6.37 -14.26
N ASP A 198 3.05 -5.10 -13.85
CA ASP A 198 4.16 -4.16 -13.81
C ASP A 198 3.92 -3.15 -12.68
N GLY A 199 4.93 -2.38 -12.26
CA GLY A 199 4.76 -1.44 -11.17
C GLY A 199 6.00 -0.63 -10.82
N ASP A 200 5.84 0.20 -9.78
CA ASP A 200 6.92 0.98 -9.17
C ASP A 200 6.77 0.94 -7.64
N THR A 201 7.73 0.33 -6.96
CA THR A 201 7.71 0.17 -5.49
C THR A 201 8.08 1.44 -4.73
N GLN A 202 8.34 2.55 -5.43
CA GLN A 202 8.71 3.85 -4.86
C GLN A 202 7.83 5.00 -5.41
N LEU A 203 6.60 4.70 -5.82
CA LEU A 203 5.65 5.66 -6.36
C LEU A 203 4.30 5.53 -5.65
N GLY A 204 3.83 6.61 -5.01
CA GLY A 204 2.54 6.63 -4.34
C GLY A 204 2.17 7.96 -3.71
N GLY A 205 1.15 7.96 -2.87
CA GLY A 205 0.61 9.14 -2.20
C GLY A 205 1.62 9.89 -1.33
N ASP A 206 2.59 9.19 -0.73
CA ASP A 206 3.66 9.81 0.07
C ASP A 206 4.55 10.73 -0.78
N ASP A 207 4.72 10.41 -2.07
CA ASP A 207 5.50 11.25 -3.00
C ASP A 207 4.71 12.50 -3.38
N PHE A 208 3.38 12.39 -3.48
CA PHE A 208 2.49 13.55 -3.68
C PHE A 208 2.52 14.48 -2.45
N ASP A 209 2.45 13.91 -1.25
CA ASP A 209 2.56 14.67 0.00
C ASP A 209 3.90 15.39 0.10
N ARG A 210 4.98 14.76 -0.30
CA ARG A 210 6.31 15.38 -0.33
C ARG A 210 6.35 16.62 -1.21
N LEU A 211 5.77 16.56 -2.41
CA LEU A 211 5.71 17.72 -3.30
C LEU A 211 4.95 18.91 -2.68
N ILE A 212 3.86 18.64 -1.95
CA ILE A 212 3.13 19.68 -1.21
C ILE A 212 4.00 20.21 -0.05
N MET A 213 4.67 19.33 0.71
CA MET A 213 5.54 19.73 1.81
C MET A 213 6.68 20.62 1.32
N ASP A 214 7.36 20.24 0.25
CA ASP A 214 8.47 20.97 -0.34
C ASP A 214 7.99 22.36 -0.81
N TRP A 215 6.84 22.43 -1.47
CA TRP A 215 6.24 23.71 -1.85
C TRP A 215 5.92 24.60 -0.65
N LEU A 216 5.29 24.05 0.40
CA LEU A 216 4.97 24.80 1.62
C LEU A 216 6.24 25.35 2.31
N ALA A 217 7.27 24.51 2.43
CA ALA A 217 8.54 24.90 3.03
C ALA A 217 9.23 26.01 2.21
N ASP A 218 9.19 25.93 0.88
CA ASP A 218 9.74 26.93 -0.02
C ASP A 218 8.99 28.26 0.04
N GLU A 219 7.66 28.24 0.04
CA GLU A 219 6.84 29.47 0.21
C GLU A 219 7.13 30.14 1.55
N PHE A 220 7.14 29.35 2.63
CA PHE A 220 7.46 29.87 3.96
C PHE A 220 8.87 30.48 4.05
N ARG A 221 9.86 29.84 3.42
CA ARG A 221 11.24 30.37 3.36
C ARG A 221 11.31 31.67 2.56
N LYS A 222 10.55 31.82 1.47
CA LYS A 222 10.48 33.07 0.69
C LYS A 222 9.91 34.21 1.55
N ASP A 223 8.87 33.92 2.33
CA ASP A 223 8.16 34.93 3.11
C ASP A 223 8.91 35.34 4.38
N THR A 224 9.61 34.39 5.02
CA THR A 224 10.19 34.60 6.36
C THR A 224 11.71 34.49 6.43
N GLY A 225 12.34 33.90 5.42
CA GLY A 225 13.76 33.54 5.41
C GLY A 225 14.11 32.30 6.24
N ILE A 226 13.12 31.65 6.91
CA ILE A 226 13.33 30.51 7.81
C ILE A 226 13.19 29.19 7.04
N ASP A 227 14.13 28.28 7.28
CA ASP A 227 14.13 26.94 6.70
C ASP A 227 13.49 25.94 7.68
N LEU A 228 12.25 25.55 7.42
CA LEU A 228 11.51 24.58 8.24
C LEU A 228 12.04 23.15 8.16
N THR A 229 12.83 22.82 7.13
CA THR A 229 13.33 21.44 6.92
C THR A 229 14.30 20.99 8.01
N LYS A 230 14.79 21.92 8.83
CA LYS A 230 15.70 21.65 9.96
C LYS A 230 14.98 21.32 11.26
N ASP A 231 13.67 21.50 11.31
CA ASP A 231 12.84 21.24 12.50
C ASP A 231 11.96 20.00 12.27
N PRO A 232 12.24 18.87 12.94
CA PRO A 232 11.47 17.64 12.78
C PRO A 232 9.98 17.79 13.11
N SER A 233 9.65 18.63 14.11
CA SER A 233 8.24 18.88 14.50
C SER A 233 7.52 19.70 13.44
N ALA A 234 8.18 20.74 12.87
CA ALA A 234 7.62 21.51 11.77
C ALA A 234 7.43 20.62 10.54
N MET A 235 8.40 19.77 10.20
CA MET A 235 8.31 18.84 9.07
C MET A 235 7.17 17.81 9.26
N GLN A 236 6.95 17.32 10.47
CA GLN A 236 5.82 16.43 10.73
C GLN A 236 4.48 17.16 10.58
N ARG A 237 4.38 18.41 11.03
CA ARG A 237 3.18 19.24 10.83
C ARG A 237 2.92 19.54 9.37
N LEU A 238 3.97 19.79 8.58
CA LEU A 238 3.86 19.93 7.12
C LEU A 238 3.37 18.64 6.47
N LYS A 239 3.87 17.50 6.91
CA LYS A 239 3.44 16.17 6.39
C LYS A 239 1.95 15.93 6.64
N ASP A 240 1.51 16.10 7.87
CA ASP A 240 0.10 15.90 8.23
C ASP A 240 -0.82 16.85 7.46
N ALA A 241 -0.41 18.11 7.31
CA ALA A 241 -1.16 19.11 6.55
C ALA A 241 -1.18 18.83 5.04
N ALA A 242 -0.08 18.33 4.48
CA ALA A 242 0.01 17.94 3.07
C ALA A 242 -0.91 16.74 2.78
N GLU A 243 -0.88 15.69 3.62
CA GLU A 243 -1.78 14.54 3.51
C GLU A 243 -3.25 14.98 3.59
N ALA A 244 -3.60 15.82 4.57
CA ALA A 244 -4.95 16.35 4.72
C ALA A 244 -5.39 17.17 3.50
N ALA A 245 -4.55 18.07 3.00
CA ALA A 245 -4.83 18.89 1.84
C ALA A 245 -5.01 18.02 0.57
N LYS A 246 -4.16 17.02 0.34
CA LYS A 246 -4.32 16.03 -0.74
C LYS A 246 -5.69 15.35 -0.69
N MET A 247 -6.10 14.88 0.49
CA MET A 247 -7.40 14.23 0.67
C MET A 247 -8.57 15.19 0.42
N GLU A 248 -8.52 16.42 0.95
CA GLU A 248 -9.56 17.42 0.75
C GLU A 248 -9.71 17.83 -0.72
N LEU A 249 -8.61 17.95 -1.46
CA LEU A 249 -8.60 18.31 -2.87
C LEU A 249 -9.18 17.20 -3.78
N SER A 250 -9.40 15.99 -3.27
CA SER A 250 -10.15 14.95 -3.98
C SER A 250 -11.65 15.29 -4.10
N SER A 251 -12.19 16.11 -3.17
CA SER A 251 -13.60 16.52 -3.17
C SER A 251 -13.81 18.03 -3.36
N ARG A 252 -12.81 18.86 -3.02
CA ARG A 252 -12.87 20.33 -3.11
C ARG A 252 -11.96 20.85 -4.21
N MET A 253 -12.28 22.05 -4.74
CA MET A 253 -11.47 22.72 -5.74
C MET A 253 -10.28 23.49 -5.14
N GLU A 254 -10.33 23.76 -3.85
CA GLU A 254 -9.29 24.48 -3.11
C GLU A 254 -9.36 24.14 -1.61
N THR A 255 -8.24 24.27 -0.93
CA THR A 255 -8.14 24.18 0.53
C THR A 255 -7.17 25.21 1.06
N THR A 256 -7.34 25.62 2.33
CA THR A 256 -6.41 26.49 3.02
C THR A 256 -5.64 25.69 4.07
N ILE A 257 -4.33 25.66 3.92
CA ILE A 257 -3.41 25.04 4.87
C ILE A 257 -3.02 26.10 5.88
N ASN A 258 -3.43 25.91 7.15
CA ASN A 258 -3.15 26.85 8.21
C ASN A 258 -2.43 26.14 9.35
N LEU A 259 -1.17 26.51 9.58
CA LEU A 259 -0.31 25.97 10.63
C LEU A 259 0.16 27.11 11.55
N PRO A 260 -0.66 27.46 12.55
CA PRO A 260 -0.30 28.50 13.50
C PRO A 260 0.90 28.06 14.36
N TYR A 261 1.77 28.98 14.70
CA TYR A 261 2.95 28.74 15.56
C TYR A 261 3.82 27.59 15.02
N ILE A 262 4.09 27.57 13.71
CA ILE A 262 4.89 26.50 13.10
C ILE A 262 6.36 26.58 13.54
N THR A 263 6.86 27.79 13.78
CA THR A 263 8.20 28.08 14.32
C THR A 263 8.20 29.46 14.98
N ALA A 264 9.34 29.89 15.52
CA ALA A 264 9.56 31.22 16.07
C ALA A 264 10.99 31.71 15.78
N ASP A 265 11.16 33.03 15.69
CA ASP A 265 12.44 33.71 15.65
C ASP A 265 12.51 34.84 16.70
N ALA A 266 13.55 35.69 16.62
CA ALA A 266 13.72 36.83 17.53
C ALA A 266 12.58 37.85 17.47
N SER A 267 11.78 37.89 16.39
CA SER A 267 10.61 38.76 16.24
C SER A 267 9.32 38.13 16.74
N GLY A 268 9.36 36.90 17.22
CA GLY A 268 8.23 36.16 17.77
C GLY A 268 7.76 34.96 16.95
N PRO A 269 6.57 34.45 17.26
CA PRO A 269 6.03 33.26 16.58
C PRO A 269 5.73 33.55 15.11
N LYS A 270 5.91 32.51 14.27
CA LYS A 270 5.60 32.54 12.85
C LYS A 270 4.50 31.54 12.54
N HIS A 271 3.66 31.91 11.59
CA HIS A 271 2.51 31.12 11.15
C HIS A 271 2.67 30.85 9.64
N LEU A 272 2.26 29.65 9.22
CA LEU A 272 2.14 29.34 7.80
C LEU A 272 0.66 29.30 7.44
N GLU A 273 0.27 30.10 6.47
CA GLU A 273 -1.05 30.04 5.85
C GLU A 273 -0.88 30.11 4.33
N GLN A 274 -1.31 29.04 3.66
CA GLN A 274 -1.22 28.94 2.22
C GLN A 274 -2.50 28.34 1.64
N LYS A 275 -2.93 28.87 0.50
CA LYS A 275 -4.07 28.39 -0.27
C LYS A 275 -3.57 27.49 -1.38
N LEU A 276 -4.05 26.23 -1.40
CA LEU A 276 -3.72 25.26 -2.44
C LEU A 276 -4.98 24.94 -3.25
N THR A 277 -4.94 25.17 -4.57
CA THR A 277 -6.00 24.74 -5.47
C THR A 277 -5.76 23.34 -6.00
N ARG A 278 -6.84 22.60 -6.35
CA ARG A 278 -6.75 21.31 -7.02
C ARG A 278 -5.89 21.39 -8.29
N ALA A 279 -6.11 22.40 -9.13
CA ALA A 279 -5.33 22.57 -10.37
C ALA A 279 -3.82 22.72 -10.10
N LYS A 280 -3.43 23.47 -9.07
CA LYS A 280 -2.02 23.59 -8.66
C LYS A 280 -1.46 22.25 -8.16
N PHE A 281 -2.21 21.56 -7.32
CA PHE A 281 -1.83 20.24 -6.82
C PHE A 281 -1.65 19.23 -7.96
N GLU A 282 -2.63 19.14 -8.86
CA GLU A 282 -2.57 18.23 -10.02
C GLU A 282 -1.40 18.54 -10.95
N GLN A 283 -1.08 19.84 -11.14
CA GLN A 283 0.13 20.24 -11.86
C GLN A 283 1.41 19.77 -11.17
N MET A 284 1.47 19.84 -9.84
CA MET A 284 2.66 19.41 -9.08
C MET A 284 2.93 17.92 -9.23
N ILE A 285 1.88 17.09 -9.30
CA ILE A 285 1.99 15.64 -9.35
C ILE A 285 1.94 15.04 -10.77
N ASP A 286 1.76 15.86 -11.81
CA ASP A 286 1.51 15.38 -13.19
C ASP A 286 2.62 14.46 -13.70
N ASP A 287 3.89 14.79 -13.48
CA ASP A 287 5.01 13.96 -13.92
C ASP A 287 4.97 12.54 -13.29
N LEU A 288 4.54 12.43 -12.03
CA LEU A 288 4.37 11.16 -11.34
C LEU A 288 3.16 10.39 -11.90
N LEU A 289 2.08 11.09 -12.19
CA LEU A 289 0.91 10.46 -12.81
C LEU A 289 1.19 9.98 -14.23
N GLN A 290 1.96 10.72 -15.03
CA GLN A 290 2.37 10.28 -16.37
C GLN A 290 3.26 9.02 -16.34
N LYS A 291 4.04 8.82 -15.26
CA LYS A 291 4.75 7.55 -15.07
C LYS A 291 3.78 6.38 -14.93
N THR A 292 2.70 6.54 -14.18
CA THR A 292 1.71 5.46 -14.02
C THR A 292 1.08 5.06 -15.35
N ILE A 293 0.76 6.04 -16.20
CA ILE A 293 0.20 5.76 -17.54
C ILE A 293 1.19 5.02 -18.44
N LYS A 294 2.49 5.37 -18.37
CA LYS A 294 3.52 4.63 -19.12
C LYS A 294 3.61 3.16 -18.68
N ILE A 295 3.45 2.90 -17.38
CA ILE A 295 3.42 1.54 -16.83
C ILE A 295 2.15 0.80 -17.30
N VAL A 296 0.98 1.46 -17.30
CA VAL A 296 -0.25 0.90 -17.89
C VAL A 296 -0.03 0.48 -19.34
N ASP A 297 0.58 1.37 -20.15
CA ASP A 297 0.87 1.09 -21.56
C ASP A 297 1.87 -0.07 -21.75
N SER A 298 2.86 -0.17 -20.85
CA SER A 298 3.80 -1.29 -20.85
C SER A 298 3.09 -2.60 -20.54
N THR A 299 2.25 -2.61 -19.50
CA THR A 299 1.52 -3.80 -19.04
C THR A 299 0.54 -4.31 -20.12
N LEU A 300 -0.16 -3.40 -20.80
CA LEU A 300 -1.02 -3.75 -21.94
C LEU A 300 -0.23 -4.44 -23.04
N ARG A 301 0.93 -3.88 -23.42
CA ARG A 301 1.78 -4.48 -24.46
C ARG A 301 2.32 -5.86 -24.08
N GLU A 302 2.80 -6.02 -22.85
CA GLU A 302 3.34 -7.27 -22.33
C GLU A 302 2.25 -8.35 -22.23
N GLY A 303 1.05 -7.97 -21.81
CA GLY A 303 -0.12 -8.85 -21.80
C GLY A 303 -0.71 -9.10 -23.18
N LYS A 304 -0.15 -8.49 -24.24
CA LYS A 304 -0.68 -8.55 -25.62
C LYS A 304 -2.15 -8.17 -25.70
N LYS A 305 -2.53 -7.19 -24.88
CA LYS A 305 -3.87 -6.62 -24.82
C LYS A 305 -3.87 -5.16 -25.31
N THR A 306 -5.00 -4.77 -25.82
CA THR A 306 -5.31 -3.38 -26.17
C THR A 306 -6.30 -2.80 -25.15
N LYS A 307 -6.53 -1.49 -25.18
CA LYS A 307 -7.57 -0.85 -24.36
C LYS A 307 -8.98 -1.39 -24.63
N ASP A 308 -9.22 -1.91 -25.84
CA ASP A 308 -10.53 -2.43 -26.23
C ASP A 308 -10.80 -3.82 -25.64
N ASP A 309 -9.73 -4.59 -25.37
CA ASP A 309 -9.80 -5.90 -24.73
C ASP A 309 -10.11 -5.84 -23.23
N ILE A 310 -9.95 -4.66 -22.58
CA ILE A 310 -10.26 -4.49 -21.15
C ILE A 310 -11.76 -4.25 -20.99
N ASP A 311 -12.44 -5.07 -20.21
CA ASP A 311 -13.85 -4.94 -19.90
C ASP A 311 -14.11 -3.98 -18.75
N GLN A 312 -13.27 -4.02 -17.70
CA GLN A 312 -13.39 -3.19 -16.51
C GLN A 312 -12.02 -2.74 -15.99
N VAL A 313 -11.98 -1.55 -15.42
CA VAL A 313 -10.84 -1.06 -14.65
C VAL A 313 -11.23 -1.01 -13.18
N VAL A 314 -10.50 -1.74 -12.35
CA VAL A 314 -10.68 -1.79 -10.89
C VAL A 314 -9.65 -0.87 -10.27
N LEU A 315 -10.11 0.18 -9.59
CA LEU A 315 -9.24 1.13 -8.88
C LEU A 315 -9.04 0.68 -7.45
N VAL A 316 -7.79 0.60 -7.03
CA VAL A 316 -7.34 0.16 -5.71
C VAL A 316 -6.39 1.21 -5.11
N GLY A 317 -6.39 1.32 -3.78
CA GLY A 317 -5.57 2.29 -3.05
C GLY A 317 -6.18 3.69 -2.98
N GLY A 318 -5.98 4.35 -1.84
CA GLY A 318 -6.60 5.65 -1.52
C GLY A 318 -6.23 6.77 -2.49
N SER A 319 -5.04 6.72 -3.12
CA SER A 319 -4.59 7.74 -4.08
C SER A 319 -5.36 7.71 -5.40
N THR A 320 -6.10 6.64 -5.71
CA THR A 320 -7.00 6.58 -6.88
C THR A 320 -8.25 7.45 -6.72
N ARG A 321 -8.49 8.00 -5.53
CA ARG A 321 -9.56 8.97 -5.29
C ARG A 321 -9.25 10.36 -5.88
N ILE A 322 -8.00 10.64 -6.23
CA ILE A 322 -7.58 11.90 -6.86
C ILE A 322 -8.27 12.01 -8.23
N PRO A 323 -9.03 13.11 -8.50
CA PRO A 323 -9.79 13.23 -9.75
C PRO A 323 -8.92 13.09 -11.01
N ARG A 324 -7.74 13.67 -11.03
CA ARG A 324 -6.83 13.59 -12.18
C ARG A 324 -6.38 12.16 -12.49
N VAL A 325 -6.24 11.30 -11.49
CA VAL A 325 -5.95 9.86 -11.70
C VAL A 325 -7.10 9.22 -12.49
N GLN A 326 -8.35 9.44 -12.04
CA GLN A 326 -9.52 8.86 -12.69
C GLN A 326 -9.71 9.41 -14.11
N GLU A 327 -9.42 10.68 -14.32
CA GLU A 327 -9.46 11.31 -15.66
C GLU A 327 -8.44 10.65 -16.61
N LEU A 328 -7.18 10.55 -16.20
CA LEU A 328 -6.12 9.94 -17.03
C LEU A 328 -6.44 8.50 -17.40
N ILE A 329 -6.97 7.72 -16.46
CA ILE A 329 -7.40 6.35 -16.75
C ILE A 329 -8.60 6.33 -17.69
N SER A 330 -9.59 7.23 -17.51
CA SER A 330 -10.75 7.34 -18.39
C SER A 330 -10.35 7.80 -19.80
N GLU A 331 -9.37 8.68 -19.94
CA GLU A 331 -8.80 9.08 -21.23
C GLU A 331 -8.13 7.90 -21.93
N ARG A 332 -7.46 7.01 -21.16
CA ARG A 332 -6.72 5.87 -21.68
C ARG A 332 -7.62 4.68 -22.00
N ILE A 333 -8.58 4.36 -21.12
CA ILE A 333 -9.51 3.22 -21.21
C ILE A 333 -10.94 3.75 -20.96
N PRO A 334 -11.60 4.33 -21.98
CA PRO A 334 -12.85 5.05 -21.80
C PRO A 334 -14.02 4.19 -21.32
N GLY A 335 -14.77 4.72 -20.33
CA GLY A 335 -16.06 4.17 -19.92
C GLY A 335 -16.02 2.88 -19.09
N LYS A 336 -14.84 2.43 -18.65
CA LYS A 336 -14.65 1.10 -18.04
C LYS A 336 -14.27 1.13 -16.54
N ILE A 337 -14.22 2.29 -15.90
CA ILE A 337 -13.90 2.37 -14.46
C ILE A 337 -15.07 1.82 -13.64
N ASN A 338 -14.77 0.77 -12.86
CA ASN A 338 -15.68 0.24 -11.84
C ASN A 338 -15.72 1.18 -10.63
N ARG A 339 -16.94 1.46 -10.13
CA ARG A 339 -17.18 2.36 -9.00
C ARG A 339 -17.90 1.67 -7.83
N GLU A 340 -18.09 0.37 -7.90
CA GLU A 340 -18.83 -0.43 -6.89
C GLU A 340 -17.94 -0.83 -5.72
N ILE A 341 -16.62 -0.84 -5.91
CA ILE A 341 -15.63 -1.35 -4.97
C ILE A 341 -15.06 -0.22 -4.11
N ASN A 342 -14.92 -0.49 -2.82
CA ASN A 342 -14.16 0.39 -1.93
C ASN A 342 -12.65 0.13 -2.11
N PRO A 343 -11.88 1.10 -2.64
CA PRO A 343 -10.46 0.92 -2.93
C PRO A 343 -9.58 0.73 -1.69
N ASP A 344 -10.08 1.05 -0.49
CA ASP A 344 -9.33 0.94 0.77
C ASP A 344 -9.53 -0.43 1.46
N GLU A 345 -10.52 -1.23 1.01
CA GLU A 345 -10.94 -2.47 1.67
C GLU A 345 -10.85 -3.71 0.79
N VAL A 346 -10.89 -3.51 -0.53
CA VAL A 346 -11.02 -4.59 -1.51
C VAL A 346 -9.87 -5.60 -1.44
N VAL A 347 -8.67 -5.16 -1.11
CA VAL A 347 -7.47 -6.01 -1.00
C VAL A 347 -7.58 -6.95 0.21
N ALA A 348 -7.96 -6.43 1.38
CA ALA A 348 -8.16 -7.23 2.58
C ALA A 348 -9.33 -8.23 2.39
N ALA A 349 -10.41 -7.79 1.74
CA ALA A 349 -11.54 -8.65 1.39
C ALA A 349 -11.10 -9.83 0.51
N GLY A 350 -10.30 -9.57 -0.52
CA GLY A 350 -9.75 -10.62 -1.39
C GLY A 350 -8.80 -11.57 -0.66
N ALA A 351 -7.97 -11.04 0.23
CA ALA A 351 -7.10 -11.86 1.08
C ALA A 351 -7.93 -12.77 2.02
N ALA A 352 -9.06 -12.29 2.54
CA ALA A 352 -9.98 -13.10 3.35
C ALA A 352 -10.66 -14.20 2.53
N ILE A 353 -11.04 -13.92 1.28
CA ILE A 353 -11.58 -14.94 0.36
C ILE A 353 -10.52 -16.04 0.13
N GLN A 354 -9.27 -15.65 -0.13
CA GLN A 354 -8.17 -16.61 -0.27
C GLN A 354 -7.97 -17.44 1.01
N GLY A 355 -8.12 -16.83 2.18
CA GLY A 355 -8.15 -17.54 3.46
C GLY A 355 -9.27 -18.57 3.53
N GLY A 356 -10.46 -18.23 3.08
CA GLY A 356 -11.61 -19.14 2.98
C GLY A 356 -11.36 -20.31 2.03
N VAL A 357 -10.73 -20.06 0.88
CA VAL A 357 -10.33 -21.13 -0.06
C VAL A 357 -9.37 -22.10 0.63
N LEU A 358 -8.35 -21.60 1.32
CA LEU A 358 -7.38 -22.41 2.05
C LEU A 358 -8.01 -23.19 3.24
N ALA A 359 -9.08 -22.65 3.83
CA ALA A 359 -9.84 -23.31 4.88
C ALA A 359 -10.87 -24.34 4.35
N GLY A 360 -11.09 -24.41 3.02
CA GLY A 360 -12.16 -25.20 2.41
C GLY A 360 -13.55 -24.68 2.78
N GLU A 361 -13.71 -23.37 2.87
CA GLU A 361 -14.99 -22.68 3.07
C GLU A 361 -15.55 -22.16 1.74
N VAL A 362 -14.69 -22.00 0.74
CA VAL A 362 -15.01 -21.61 -0.64
C VAL A 362 -14.39 -22.64 -1.56
N ASP A 363 -15.22 -23.27 -2.37
CA ASP A 363 -14.79 -24.22 -3.39
C ASP A 363 -14.77 -23.54 -4.78
N ASP A 364 -14.14 -24.19 -5.76
CA ASP A 364 -14.15 -23.82 -7.17
C ASP A 364 -13.48 -22.48 -7.53
N ILE A 365 -12.49 -22.02 -6.73
CA ILE A 365 -11.63 -20.89 -7.09
C ILE A 365 -10.23 -21.40 -7.42
N VAL A 366 -9.77 -21.07 -8.62
CA VAL A 366 -8.39 -21.32 -9.10
C VAL A 366 -7.72 -19.98 -9.38
N LEU A 367 -6.57 -19.77 -8.74
CA LEU A 367 -5.75 -18.59 -8.91
C LEU A 367 -4.44 -18.94 -9.59
N LEU A 368 -4.21 -18.38 -10.77
CA LEU A 368 -2.98 -18.47 -11.54
C LEU A 368 -2.29 -17.11 -11.54
N ASP A 369 -1.14 -17.02 -10.89
CA ASP A 369 -0.35 -15.79 -10.81
C ASP A 369 0.88 -15.87 -11.73
N VAL A 370 1.63 -14.78 -11.84
CA VAL A 370 2.83 -14.70 -12.67
C VAL A 370 4.05 -14.23 -11.87
N THR A 371 5.24 -14.51 -12.40
CA THR A 371 6.48 -13.92 -11.87
C THR A 371 6.53 -12.44 -12.24
N PRO A 372 6.62 -11.50 -11.27
CA PRO A 372 6.65 -10.07 -11.59
C PRO A 372 7.97 -9.61 -12.20
N LEU A 373 9.04 -10.35 -11.91
CA LEU A 373 10.41 -10.04 -12.33
C LEU A 373 11.02 -11.26 -13.02
N THR A 374 11.94 -11.00 -13.97
CA THR A 374 12.75 -12.06 -14.57
C THR A 374 13.69 -12.65 -13.50
N LEU A 375 13.61 -13.96 -13.30
CA LEU A 375 14.54 -14.69 -12.43
C LEU A 375 15.78 -15.08 -13.23
N SER A 376 16.93 -14.66 -12.76
CA SER A 376 18.22 -14.85 -13.44
C SER A 376 19.24 -15.49 -12.50
N ILE A 377 20.23 -16.15 -13.09
CA ILE A 377 21.41 -16.64 -12.35
C ILE A 377 22.61 -15.80 -12.77
N GLU A 378 23.42 -15.36 -11.80
CA GLU A 378 24.71 -14.75 -12.10
C GLU A 378 25.67 -15.80 -12.66
N THR A 379 26.22 -15.51 -13.83
CA THR A 379 27.16 -16.36 -14.54
C THR A 379 28.54 -15.71 -14.61
N LEU A 380 29.52 -16.39 -15.18
CA LEU A 380 30.89 -15.94 -15.29
C LEU A 380 30.97 -14.51 -15.85
N GLY A 381 31.70 -13.63 -15.17
CA GLY A 381 31.83 -12.21 -15.56
C GLY A 381 30.74 -11.29 -15.02
N GLY A 382 29.93 -11.75 -14.06
CA GLY A 382 28.87 -10.93 -13.43
C GLY A 382 27.65 -10.71 -14.33
N ILE A 383 27.42 -11.60 -15.31
CA ILE A 383 26.32 -11.50 -16.24
C ILE A 383 25.08 -12.20 -15.64
N ALA A 384 23.97 -11.47 -15.50
CA ALA A 384 22.68 -12.05 -15.13
C ALA A 384 22.06 -12.78 -16.34
N THR A 385 22.07 -14.13 -16.31
CA THR A 385 21.47 -14.95 -17.37
C THR A 385 20.03 -15.32 -17.01
N PRO A 386 19.03 -14.91 -17.80
CA PRO A 386 17.63 -15.23 -17.53
C PRO A 386 17.36 -16.74 -17.53
N LEU A 387 16.56 -17.18 -16.55
CA LEU A 387 16.01 -18.54 -16.45
C LEU A 387 14.50 -18.53 -16.65
N ILE A 388 13.78 -17.71 -15.86
CA ILE A 388 12.33 -17.59 -15.95
C ILE A 388 12.05 -16.12 -16.23
N GLU A 389 11.43 -15.87 -17.37
CA GLU A 389 11.07 -14.50 -17.78
C GLU A 389 9.92 -13.96 -16.91
N ARG A 390 9.89 -12.62 -16.70
CA ARG A 390 8.74 -11.95 -16.08
C ARG A 390 7.44 -12.29 -16.82
N ASN A 391 6.34 -12.21 -16.11
CA ASN A 391 5.00 -12.59 -16.60
C ASN A 391 4.88 -14.05 -17.05
N THR A 392 5.72 -14.94 -16.50
CA THR A 392 5.56 -16.39 -16.65
C THR A 392 4.59 -16.89 -15.59
N THR A 393 3.54 -17.60 -15.99
CA THR A 393 2.53 -18.19 -15.08
C THR A 393 3.18 -19.15 -14.09
N ILE A 394 2.79 -19.06 -12.83
CA ILE A 394 3.25 -19.91 -11.74
C ILE A 394 2.13 -20.85 -11.24
N PRO A 395 2.48 -22.10 -10.83
CA PRO A 395 3.82 -22.63 -10.62
C PRO A 395 4.56 -22.98 -11.92
N THR A 396 5.87 -22.73 -11.97
CA THR A 396 6.74 -23.05 -13.10
C THR A 396 8.10 -23.56 -12.64
N GLU A 397 8.76 -24.35 -13.47
CA GLU A 397 10.11 -24.87 -13.24
C GLU A 397 10.94 -24.73 -14.51
N LYS A 398 12.19 -24.32 -14.37
CA LYS A 398 13.15 -24.24 -15.50
C LYS A 398 14.53 -24.70 -15.07
N THR A 399 15.12 -25.60 -15.86
CA THR A 399 16.50 -26.05 -15.70
C THR A 399 17.32 -25.58 -16.89
N LYS A 400 18.52 -25.09 -16.65
CA LYS A 400 19.49 -24.71 -17.68
C LYS A 400 20.88 -25.15 -17.27
N THR A 401 21.62 -25.77 -18.19
CA THR A 401 23.03 -26.13 -17.96
C THR A 401 23.92 -24.94 -18.28
N PHE A 402 24.83 -24.64 -17.37
CA PHE A 402 25.86 -23.62 -17.54
C PHE A 402 27.22 -24.30 -17.65
N THR A 403 28.02 -23.89 -18.60
CA THR A 403 29.38 -24.39 -18.84
C THR A 403 30.40 -23.31 -18.55
#